data_214de703907de335a54edea5ef0e325e
#
_entry.id   214de703907de335a54edea5ef0e325e
#
_cell.length_a   1.000
_cell.length_b   1.000
_cell.length_c   1.000
_cell.angle_alpha   90.00
_cell.angle_beta   90.00
_cell.angle_gamma   90.00
#
_symmetry.space_group_name_H-M   'P 1'
#
loop_
_entity.id
_entity.type
_entity.pdbx_description
1 polymer ?
#
loop_
_entity_poly.entity_id
_entity_poly.type
_entity_poly.pdbx_seq_one_letter_code
_entity_poly.pdbx_strand_id
1 'polypeptide(L)'
;MDQHKHPNATAQKLLRAFMQFHKVEWHQRSIAGCTLSEIRVLFSIRKSTKPDTSEIKVSEISKLLHVTSPTITQLLNSLEANGLVERHMNPADRRAVGVTLTQKGEMVTQQAADAFSASIDGLIEYLGEEQSNQLADLLSMAFGYFNEKASQRESFILERR
;
A
#
# COMPACT_ATOMS: atom_id res chain seq x y z
N MET A 1 -10.36 -13.43 41.97
CA MET A 1 -10.66 -11.97 41.96
C MET A 1 -10.24 -11.43 40.60
N ASP A 2 -11.19 -11.48 39.64
CA ASP A 2 -10.97 -10.95 38.28
C ASP A 2 -11.03 -9.44 38.32
N GLN A 3 -9.88 -8.79 38.16
CA GLN A 3 -9.81 -7.38 37.87
C GLN A 3 -10.27 -7.19 36.41
N HIS A 4 -11.53 -6.93 36.20
CA HIS A 4 -12.04 -6.33 34.97
C HIS A 4 -11.34 -4.97 34.81
N LYS A 5 -10.24 -4.98 34.09
CA LYS A 5 -9.51 -3.79 33.68
C LYS A 5 -10.47 -2.97 32.84
N HIS A 6 -11.08 -1.94 33.43
CA HIS A 6 -11.85 -0.96 32.65
C HIS A 6 -10.96 -0.51 31.50
N PRO A 7 -11.43 -0.58 30.26
CA PRO A 7 -10.60 -0.20 29.13
C PRO A 7 -10.18 1.25 29.31
N ASN A 8 -8.87 1.48 29.31
CA ASN A 8 -8.27 2.80 29.43
C ASN A 8 -8.96 3.77 28.47
N ALA A 9 -9.43 4.90 28.97
CA ALA A 9 -10.14 5.90 28.16
C ALA A 9 -9.35 6.33 26.91
N THR A 10 -8.01 6.39 27.03
CA THR A 10 -7.09 6.65 25.91
C THR A 10 -7.13 5.53 24.88
N ALA A 11 -7.16 4.26 25.33
CA ALA A 11 -7.27 3.13 24.41
C ALA A 11 -8.60 3.15 23.63
N GLN A 12 -9.70 3.48 24.29
CA GLN A 12 -11.00 3.63 23.62
C GLN A 12 -10.99 4.78 22.61
N LYS A 13 -10.37 5.92 22.97
CA LYS A 13 -10.24 7.08 22.06
C LYS A 13 -9.44 6.73 20.82
N LEU A 14 -8.29 6.07 21.00
CA LEU A 14 -7.46 5.61 19.89
C LEU A 14 -8.19 4.61 19.00
N LEU A 15 -8.85 3.62 19.59
CA LEU A 15 -9.60 2.62 18.83
C LEU A 15 -10.71 3.26 18.00
N ARG A 16 -11.46 4.21 18.58
CA ARG A 16 -12.49 4.95 17.83
C ARG A 16 -11.88 5.74 16.68
N ALA A 17 -10.76 6.42 16.90
CA ALA A 17 -10.08 7.20 15.86
C ALA A 17 -9.63 6.29 14.71
N PHE A 18 -9.01 5.14 15.00
CA PHE A 18 -8.64 4.14 13.98
C PHE A 18 -9.85 3.62 13.21
N MET A 19 -10.96 3.28 13.92
CA MET A 19 -12.17 2.79 13.26
C MET A 19 -12.82 3.87 12.39
N GLN A 20 -12.84 5.13 12.83
CA GLN A 20 -13.35 6.24 12.02
C GLN A 20 -12.48 6.47 10.79
N PHE A 21 -11.15 6.47 10.95
CA PHE A 21 -10.22 6.62 9.83
C PHE A 21 -10.35 5.49 8.82
N HIS A 22 -10.58 4.25 9.29
CA HIS A 22 -10.82 3.11 8.41
C HIS A 22 -12.15 3.21 7.63
N LYS A 23 -13.15 3.92 8.17
CA LYS A 23 -14.45 4.15 7.51
C LYS A 23 -14.39 5.26 6.45
N VAL A 24 -13.34 6.09 6.45
CA VAL A 24 -13.17 7.07 5.37
C VAL A 24 -13.05 6.29 4.07
N GLU A 25 -13.96 6.55 3.14
CA GLU A 25 -14.14 5.83 1.87
C GLU A 25 -13.00 6.08 0.87
N TRP A 26 -11.75 5.96 1.33
CA TRP A 26 -10.59 5.96 0.45
C TRP A 26 -10.67 4.81 -0.57
N HIS A 27 -11.40 3.75 -0.19
CA HIS A 27 -11.55 2.53 -0.98
C HIS A 27 -12.59 2.63 -2.10
N GLN A 28 -13.52 3.61 -2.03
CA GLN A 28 -14.60 3.76 -3.01
C GLN A 28 -14.29 4.77 -4.12
N ARG A 29 -13.25 5.59 -3.97
CA ARG A 29 -12.84 6.51 -5.03
C ARG A 29 -11.92 5.76 -6.00
N SER A 30 -12.48 5.35 -7.12
CA SER A 30 -11.62 5.00 -8.27
C SER A 30 -10.90 6.28 -8.72
N ILE A 31 -9.59 6.20 -8.81
CA ILE A 31 -8.76 7.27 -9.38
C ILE A 31 -8.45 6.86 -10.82
N ALA A 32 -8.86 7.68 -11.78
CA ALA A 32 -8.69 7.37 -13.20
C ALA A 32 -9.26 6.00 -13.62
N GLY A 33 -10.35 5.55 -13.00
CA GLY A 33 -10.98 4.26 -13.28
C GLY A 33 -10.36 3.04 -12.58
N CYS A 34 -9.30 3.24 -11.79
CA CYS A 34 -8.61 2.17 -11.06
C CYS A 34 -9.01 2.14 -9.58
N THR A 35 -9.11 0.96 -9.01
CA THR A 35 -9.26 0.75 -7.57
C THR A 35 -7.99 1.12 -6.82
N LEU A 36 -8.07 1.38 -5.52
CA LEU A 36 -6.89 1.66 -4.70
C LEU A 36 -5.85 0.53 -4.75
N SER A 37 -6.30 -0.73 -4.81
CA SER A 37 -5.39 -1.89 -4.92
C SER A 37 -4.63 -1.89 -6.24
N GLU A 38 -5.29 -1.57 -7.34
CA GLU A 38 -4.66 -1.42 -8.65
C GLU A 38 -3.68 -0.25 -8.68
N ILE A 39 -4.04 0.89 -8.10
CA ILE A 39 -3.15 2.05 -7.95
C ILE A 39 -1.89 1.68 -7.16
N ARG A 40 -2.01 0.92 -6.07
CA ARG A 40 -0.84 0.45 -5.30
C ARG A 40 0.08 -0.44 -6.14
N VAL A 41 -0.47 -1.27 -7.01
CA VAL A 41 0.32 -2.06 -7.97
C VAL A 41 1.07 -1.16 -8.95
N LEU A 42 0.38 -0.20 -9.57
CA LEU A 42 1.00 0.77 -10.49
C LEU A 42 2.14 1.55 -9.83
N PHE A 43 1.94 2.05 -8.60
CA PHE A 43 3.00 2.72 -7.83
C PHE A 43 4.19 1.80 -7.54
N SER A 44 3.93 0.52 -7.22
CA SER A 44 4.99 -0.45 -6.96
C SER A 44 5.85 -0.70 -8.19
N ILE A 45 5.23 -0.81 -9.37
CA ILE A 45 5.94 -0.95 -10.65
C ILE A 45 6.80 0.29 -10.90
N ARG A 46 6.20 1.49 -10.85
CA ARG A 46 6.91 2.76 -11.08
C ARG A 46 8.10 2.96 -10.14
N LYS A 47 7.93 2.67 -8.85
CA LYS A 47 9.00 2.80 -7.85
C LYS A 47 10.16 1.83 -8.08
N SER A 48 9.88 0.67 -8.63
CA SER A 48 10.86 -0.39 -8.84
C SER A 48 11.59 -0.29 -10.19
N THR A 49 11.07 0.53 -11.11
CA THR A 49 11.72 0.82 -12.38
C THR A 49 12.99 1.66 -12.13
N LYS A 50 14.15 1.04 -12.39
CA LYS A 50 15.48 1.70 -12.33
C LYS A 50 16.00 1.92 -13.75
N PRO A 51 16.97 2.82 -13.95
CA PRO A 51 17.57 3.04 -15.27
C PRO A 51 18.07 1.76 -15.95
N ASP A 52 18.54 0.78 -15.14
CA ASP A 52 19.10 -0.49 -15.63
C ASP A 52 18.09 -1.63 -15.66
N THR A 53 16.90 -1.46 -15.08
CA THR A 53 15.89 -2.54 -14.98
C THR A 53 14.50 -1.93 -15.16
N SER A 54 13.99 -2.00 -16.38
CA SER A 54 12.68 -1.43 -16.72
C SER A 54 11.49 -2.25 -16.21
N GLU A 55 11.71 -3.47 -15.71
CA GLU A 55 10.66 -4.40 -15.30
C GLU A 55 10.80 -4.85 -13.84
N ILE A 56 9.68 -5.13 -13.20
CA ILE A 56 9.62 -5.76 -11.87
C ILE A 56 8.98 -7.14 -11.98
N LYS A 57 9.47 -8.11 -11.21
CA LYS A 57 8.88 -9.45 -11.17
C LYS A 57 7.56 -9.45 -10.41
N VAL A 58 6.57 -10.24 -10.89
CA VAL A 58 5.27 -10.42 -10.21
C VAL A 58 5.45 -10.85 -8.76
N SER A 59 6.42 -11.72 -8.48
CA SER A 59 6.72 -12.18 -7.12
C SER A 59 7.25 -11.07 -6.21
N GLU A 60 7.94 -10.08 -6.76
CA GLU A 60 8.45 -8.92 -6.01
C GLU A 60 7.31 -7.96 -5.66
N ILE A 61 6.37 -7.72 -6.60
CA ILE A 61 5.17 -6.92 -6.34
C ILE A 61 4.35 -7.56 -5.22
N SER A 62 4.15 -8.88 -5.29
CA SER A 62 3.43 -9.64 -4.27
C SER A 62 4.04 -9.46 -2.87
N LYS A 63 5.36 -9.54 -2.76
CA LYS A 63 6.10 -9.30 -1.51
C LYS A 63 5.99 -7.87 -1.02
N LEU A 64 6.19 -6.89 -1.91
CA LEU A 64 6.11 -5.46 -1.56
C LEU A 64 4.73 -5.05 -1.03
N LEU A 65 3.67 -5.62 -1.60
CA LEU A 65 2.30 -5.28 -1.22
C LEU A 65 1.74 -6.19 -0.12
N HIS A 66 2.50 -7.20 0.33
CA HIS A 66 2.06 -8.21 1.31
C HIS A 66 0.73 -8.88 0.91
N VAL A 67 0.59 -9.22 -0.38
CA VAL A 67 -0.59 -9.90 -0.92
C VAL A 67 -0.22 -11.27 -1.48
N THR A 68 -1.21 -12.16 -1.59
CA THR A 68 -1.01 -13.51 -2.14
C THR A 68 -0.79 -13.49 -3.66
N SER A 69 -0.10 -14.51 -4.18
CA SER A 69 0.12 -14.64 -5.63
C SER A 69 -1.18 -14.67 -6.46
N PRO A 70 -2.27 -15.34 -6.04
CA PRO A 70 -3.55 -15.24 -6.74
C PRO A 70 -4.11 -13.81 -6.79
N THR A 71 -4.02 -13.07 -5.68
CA THR A 71 -4.51 -11.69 -5.60
C THR A 71 -3.76 -10.78 -6.57
N ILE A 72 -2.42 -10.84 -6.58
CA ILE A 72 -1.63 -10.01 -7.49
C ILE A 72 -1.88 -10.37 -8.95
N THR A 73 -2.08 -11.67 -9.25
CA THR A 73 -2.41 -12.13 -10.59
C THR A 73 -3.73 -11.54 -11.08
N GLN A 74 -4.76 -11.50 -10.24
CA GLN A 74 -6.06 -10.89 -10.58
C GLN A 74 -5.92 -9.38 -10.84
N LEU A 75 -5.21 -8.66 -9.98
CA LEU A 75 -4.97 -7.23 -10.16
C LEU A 75 -4.22 -6.93 -11.46
N LEU A 76 -3.17 -7.70 -11.76
CA LEU A 76 -2.42 -7.56 -12.99
C LEU A 76 -3.24 -7.91 -14.24
N ASN A 77 -4.13 -8.92 -14.17
CA ASN A 77 -5.03 -9.25 -15.28
C ASN A 77 -5.98 -8.07 -15.59
N SER A 78 -6.53 -7.44 -14.56
CA SER A 78 -7.37 -6.25 -14.71
C SER A 78 -6.60 -5.08 -15.31
N LEU A 79 -5.41 -4.79 -14.81
CA LEU A 79 -4.56 -3.71 -15.29
C LEU A 79 -4.11 -3.93 -16.75
N GLU A 80 -3.77 -5.15 -17.12
CA GLU A 80 -3.38 -5.53 -18.47
C GLU A 80 -4.57 -5.43 -19.44
N ALA A 81 -5.75 -5.90 -19.03
CA ALA A 81 -6.98 -5.76 -19.82
C ALA A 81 -7.36 -4.29 -20.08
N ASN A 82 -7.03 -3.41 -19.13
CA ASN A 82 -7.21 -1.96 -19.28
C ASN A 82 -6.05 -1.26 -20.02
N GLY A 83 -5.02 -2.02 -20.44
CA GLY A 83 -3.87 -1.50 -21.18
C GLY A 83 -2.96 -0.61 -20.34
N LEU A 84 -2.87 -0.84 -19.03
CA LEU A 84 -2.06 -0.04 -18.10
C LEU A 84 -0.70 -0.67 -17.81
N VAL A 85 -0.60 -1.99 -17.95
CA VAL A 85 0.64 -2.74 -17.78
C VAL A 85 0.83 -3.72 -18.92
N GLU A 86 2.08 -4.13 -19.14
CA GLU A 86 2.48 -5.20 -20.05
C GLU A 86 3.29 -6.24 -19.28
N ARG A 87 3.08 -7.51 -19.60
CA ARG A 87 3.84 -8.64 -19.05
C ARG A 87 4.85 -9.13 -20.06
N HIS A 88 6.06 -9.38 -19.58
CA HIS A 88 7.15 -9.91 -20.38
C HIS A 88 7.60 -11.25 -19.81
N MET A 89 7.57 -12.30 -20.59
CA MET A 89 8.13 -13.58 -20.20
C MET A 89 9.62 -13.58 -20.49
N ASN A 90 10.43 -13.89 -19.47
CA ASN A 90 11.86 -14.07 -19.69
C ASN A 90 12.09 -15.34 -20.51
N PRO A 91 12.72 -15.26 -21.70
CA PRO A 91 12.99 -16.45 -22.53
C PRO A 91 13.86 -17.50 -21.83
N ALA A 92 14.73 -17.07 -20.90
CA ALA A 92 15.64 -17.94 -20.14
C ALA A 92 14.97 -18.58 -18.91
N ASP A 93 13.93 -17.94 -18.36
CA ASP A 93 13.18 -18.44 -17.20
C ASP A 93 11.69 -18.13 -17.35
N ARG A 94 10.95 -19.09 -17.90
CA ARG A 94 9.49 -18.98 -18.11
C ARG A 94 8.68 -18.80 -16.81
N ARG A 95 9.29 -18.98 -15.64
CA ARG A 95 8.66 -18.75 -14.32
C ARG A 95 8.81 -17.30 -13.85
N ALA A 96 9.75 -16.56 -14.44
CA ALA A 96 9.97 -15.16 -14.13
C ALA A 96 9.19 -14.30 -15.13
N VAL A 97 8.03 -13.79 -14.68
CA VAL A 97 7.22 -12.84 -15.44
C VAL A 97 7.58 -11.43 -14.95
N GLY A 98 8.15 -10.62 -15.85
CA GLY A 98 8.37 -9.19 -15.65
C GLY A 98 7.12 -8.40 -15.98
N VAL A 99 6.95 -7.24 -15.35
CA VAL A 99 5.83 -6.32 -15.57
C VAL A 99 6.38 -4.91 -15.74
N THR A 100 5.86 -4.19 -16.73
CA THR A 100 6.18 -2.78 -16.99
C THR A 100 4.90 -1.96 -17.08
N LEU A 101 4.99 -0.65 -16.84
CA LEU A 101 3.90 0.28 -17.16
C LEU A 101 3.88 0.55 -18.66
N THR A 102 2.69 0.64 -19.23
CA THR A 102 2.51 1.24 -20.55
C THR A 102 2.54 2.78 -20.44
N GLN A 103 2.61 3.49 -21.56
CA GLN A 103 2.47 4.95 -21.56
C GLN A 103 1.16 5.40 -20.87
N LYS A 104 0.05 4.68 -21.12
CA LYS A 104 -1.24 4.93 -20.46
C LYS A 104 -1.14 4.65 -18.95
N GLY A 105 -0.43 3.57 -18.55
CA GLY A 105 -0.19 3.24 -17.16
C GLY A 105 0.61 4.33 -16.42
N GLU A 106 1.64 4.87 -17.06
CA GLU A 106 2.41 6.00 -16.50
C GLU A 106 1.52 7.24 -16.29
N MET A 107 0.68 7.59 -17.27
CA MET A 107 -0.25 8.73 -17.16
C MET A 107 -1.24 8.53 -16.01
N VAL A 108 -1.86 7.35 -15.89
CA VAL A 108 -2.79 7.02 -14.80
C VAL A 108 -2.08 7.04 -13.45
N THR A 109 -0.86 6.50 -13.39
CA THR A 109 -0.05 6.52 -12.17
C THR A 109 0.28 7.95 -11.74
N GLN A 110 0.59 8.83 -12.69
CA GLN A 110 0.83 10.25 -12.41
C GLN A 110 -0.44 10.94 -11.92
N GLN A 111 -1.57 10.77 -12.60
CA GLN A 111 -2.85 11.33 -12.16
C GLN A 111 -3.22 10.88 -10.73
N ALA A 112 -2.96 9.62 -10.40
CA ALA A 112 -3.18 9.12 -9.05
C ALA A 112 -2.25 9.77 -8.03
N ALA A 113 -0.98 9.99 -8.38
CA ALA A 113 -0.02 10.71 -7.53
C ALA A 113 -0.47 12.15 -7.26
N ASP A 114 -0.89 12.85 -8.30
CA ASP A 114 -1.34 14.24 -8.21
C ASP A 114 -2.60 14.36 -7.34
N ALA A 115 -3.58 13.45 -7.53
CA ALA A 115 -4.80 13.40 -6.73
C ALA A 115 -4.51 13.10 -5.25
N PHE A 116 -3.55 12.21 -4.98
CA PHE A 116 -3.11 11.91 -3.62
C PHE A 116 -2.41 13.10 -2.98
N SER A 117 -1.48 13.75 -3.70
CA SER A 117 -0.80 14.97 -3.24
C SER A 117 -1.81 16.06 -2.89
N ALA A 118 -2.74 16.37 -3.79
CA ALA A 118 -3.78 17.38 -3.54
C ALA A 118 -4.62 17.06 -2.29
N SER A 119 -4.88 15.78 -2.00
CA SER A 119 -5.62 15.37 -0.80
C SER A 119 -4.80 15.60 0.47
N ILE A 120 -3.48 15.39 0.41
CA ILE A 120 -2.57 15.68 1.54
C ILE A 120 -2.42 17.18 1.73
N ASP A 121 -2.28 17.96 0.65
CA ASP A 121 -2.20 19.42 0.72
C ASP A 121 -3.47 20.00 1.39
N GLY A 122 -4.66 19.51 0.98
CA GLY A 122 -5.91 19.90 1.63
C GLY A 122 -6.00 19.51 3.12
N LEU A 123 -5.41 18.37 3.50
CA LEU A 123 -5.31 17.98 4.91
C LEU A 123 -4.39 18.94 5.70
N ILE A 124 -3.25 19.32 5.10
CA ILE A 124 -2.32 20.28 5.70
C ILE A 124 -2.99 21.65 5.87
N GLU A 125 -3.73 22.12 4.87
CA GLU A 125 -4.50 23.36 4.97
C GLU A 125 -5.54 23.30 6.10
N TYR A 126 -6.21 22.17 6.28
CA TYR A 126 -7.23 21.97 7.30
C TYR A 126 -6.65 21.89 8.71
N LEU A 127 -5.55 21.18 8.92
CA LEU A 127 -4.94 20.97 10.23
C LEU A 127 -3.97 22.10 10.63
N GLY A 128 -3.35 22.74 9.66
CA GLY A 128 -2.17 23.57 9.82
C GLY A 128 -0.86 22.74 9.83
N GLU A 129 0.24 23.41 9.56
CA GLU A 129 1.56 22.77 9.36
C GLU A 129 2.06 22.08 10.65
N GLU A 130 1.90 22.71 11.81
CA GLU A 130 2.36 22.16 13.09
C GLU A 130 1.66 20.84 13.43
N GLN A 131 0.31 20.82 13.36
CA GLN A 131 -0.48 19.63 13.67
C GLN A 131 -0.27 18.53 12.63
N SER A 132 -0.01 18.88 11.37
CA SER A 132 0.31 17.93 10.32
C SER A 132 1.64 17.23 10.58
N ASN A 133 2.67 17.97 10.98
CA ASN A 133 3.96 17.41 11.37
C ASN A 133 3.83 16.50 12.61
N GLN A 134 3.11 16.95 13.65
CA GLN A 134 2.86 16.13 14.84
C GLN A 134 2.12 14.84 14.50
N LEU A 135 1.12 14.90 13.61
CA LEU A 135 0.40 13.72 13.13
C LEU A 135 1.31 12.76 12.38
N ALA A 136 2.17 13.26 11.51
CA ALA A 136 3.14 12.46 10.76
C ALA A 136 4.11 11.72 11.70
N ASP A 137 4.64 12.41 12.72
CA ASP A 137 5.53 11.83 13.71
C ASP A 137 4.83 10.73 14.52
N LEU A 138 3.62 11.00 15.02
CA LEU A 138 2.83 10.03 15.79
C LEU A 138 2.45 8.81 14.97
N LEU A 139 2.09 8.97 13.71
CA LEU A 139 1.83 7.85 12.78
C LEU A 139 3.08 7.02 12.53
N SER A 140 4.24 7.66 12.37
CA SER A 140 5.52 6.98 12.18
C SER A 140 5.91 6.16 13.41
N MET A 141 5.73 6.71 14.62
CA MET A 141 5.95 5.99 15.88
C MET A 141 4.99 4.80 16.03
N ALA A 142 3.70 4.98 15.74
CA ALA A 142 2.72 3.92 15.80
C ALA A 142 3.04 2.79 14.80
N PHE A 143 3.46 3.14 13.58
CA PHE A 143 3.90 2.17 12.57
C PHE A 143 5.11 1.38 13.05
N GLY A 144 6.12 2.03 13.62
CA GLY A 144 7.31 1.38 14.19
C GLY A 144 6.92 0.35 15.24
N TYR A 145 6.06 0.73 16.20
CA TYR A 145 5.57 -0.18 17.25
C TYR A 145 4.89 -1.43 16.69
N PHE A 146 3.99 -1.27 15.73
CA PHE A 146 3.27 -2.42 15.15
C PHE A 146 4.18 -3.31 14.31
N ASN A 147 5.14 -2.73 13.60
CA ASN A 147 6.09 -3.47 12.78
C ASN A 147 7.04 -4.34 13.62
N GLU A 148 7.56 -3.80 14.73
CA GLU A 148 8.37 -4.57 15.69
C GLU A 148 7.58 -5.74 16.29
N LYS A 149 6.31 -5.51 16.66
CA LYS A 149 5.44 -6.56 17.19
C LYS A 149 5.13 -7.65 16.17
N ALA A 150 4.98 -7.30 14.89
CA ALA A 150 4.78 -8.27 13.82
C ALA A 150 6.03 -9.15 13.65
N SER A 151 7.22 -8.54 13.59
CA SER A 151 8.49 -9.26 13.47
C SER A 151 8.77 -10.21 14.65
N GLN A 152 8.46 -9.80 15.88
CA GLN A 152 8.57 -10.65 17.06
C GLN A 152 7.65 -11.88 17.00
N ARG A 153 6.43 -11.73 16.44
CA ARG A 153 5.49 -12.85 16.29
C ARG A 153 5.98 -13.85 15.25
N GLU A 154 6.53 -13.40 14.15
CA GLU A 154 7.08 -14.28 13.11
C GLU A 154 8.27 -15.08 13.63
N SER A 155 9.19 -14.45 14.35
CA SER A 155 10.34 -15.13 14.99
C SER A 155 9.88 -16.22 15.96
N PHE A 156 8.89 -15.94 16.79
CA PHE A 156 8.35 -16.90 17.76
C PHE A 156 7.66 -18.11 17.09
N ILE A 157 7.05 -17.92 15.93
CA ILE A 157 6.41 -19.01 15.17
C ILE A 157 7.46 -19.89 14.49
N LEU A 158 8.58 -19.30 14.03
CA LEU A 158 9.67 -20.04 13.37
C LEU A 158 10.48 -20.89 14.37
N GLU A 159 10.66 -20.43 15.61
CA GLU A 159 11.35 -21.19 16.67
C GLU A 159 10.57 -22.41 17.19
N ARG A 160 9.28 -22.50 16.89
CA ARG A 160 8.40 -23.62 17.32
C ARG A 160 8.15 -24.68 16.23
N ARG A 161 8.80 -24.57 15.08
CA ARG A 161 8.75 -25.57 14.00
C ARG A 161 10.03 -26.37 13.94
#